data_12cb0d2488273db4802d8636e70593c4
#
_entry.id   12cb0d2488273db4802d8636e70593c4
#
_cell.length_a   1.000
_cell.length_b   1.000
_cell.length_c   1.000
_cell.angle_alpha   90.00
_cell.angle_beta   90.00
_cell.angle_gamma   90.00
#
_symmetry.space_group_name_H-M   'P 1'
#
loop_
_entity.id
_entity.type
_entity.pdbx_description
1 polymer ?
#
loop_
_entity_poly.entity_id
_entity_poly.type
_entity_poly.pdbx_seq_one_letter_code
_entity_poly.pdbx_strand_id
1 'polypeptide(L)'
;MINGIIGRKVGMTQIFAEDGTVTPVTVIKAGPCVVVQTKTANGKDGYNAVQLGLVEDNPIKLKNVTKPLQGHFEKTGNGVPPTRILKEIRLDGEAEVSVGDQIKVDQFADGDKIEVIGKSKGRGFQGTIKRHNFHRGPESHGSMSVRAPG
;
A
#
# COMPACT_ATOMS: atom_id res chain seq x y z
N MET A 1 -19.37 0.04 0.31
CA MET A 1 -18.41 1.00 -0.33
C MET A 1 -16.98 0.57 -0.02
N ILE A 2 -16.04 0.64 -0.99
CA ILE A 2 -14.62 0.32 -0.76
C ILE A 2 -13.95 1.54 -0.15
N ASN A 3 -13.35 1.38 1.03
CA ASN A 3 -12.72 2.46 1.81
C ASN A 3 -11.19 2.53 1.63
N GLY A 4 -10.65 2.05 0.53
CA GLY A 4 -9.22 2.05 0.29
C GLY A 4 -8.84 1.96 -1.19
N ILE A 5 -7.62 2.37 -1.51
CA ILE A 5 -7.06 2.37 -2.86
C ILE A 5 -5.57 2.05 -2.82
N ILE A 6 -5.04 1.48 -3.89
CA ILE A 6 -3.60 1.27 -4.02
C ILE A 6 -2.98 2.51 -4.66
N GLY A 7 -1.93 3.04 -4.05
CA GLY A 7 -1.21 4.18 -4.56
C GLY A 7 0.31 3.98 -4.57
N ARG A 8 0.98 4.89 -5.25
CA ARG A 8 2.44 4.95 -5.32
C ARG A 8 2.94 6.32 -4.86
N LYS A 9 3.83 6.34 -3.90
CA LYS A 9 4.49 7.57 -3.48
C LYS A 9 5.34 8.12 -4.63
N VAL A 10 5.04 9.34 -5.06
CA VAL A 10 5.80 10.07 -6.08
C VAL A 10 6.95 10.81 -5.44
N GLY A 11 6.68 11.55 -4.36
CA GLY A 11 7.69 12.34 -3.66
C GLY A 11 7.09 13.14 -2.50
N MET A 12 7.87 14.07 -2.02
CA MET A 12 7.43 15.04 -1.01
C MET A 12 7.68 16.46 -1.53
N THR A 13 6.81 17.37 -1.18
CA THR A 13 6.91 18.79 -1.48
C THR A 13 6.28 19.60 -0.34
N GLN A 14 6.09 20.88 -0.55
CA GLN A 14 5.38 21.75 0.38
C GLN A 14 4.35 22.59 -0.37
N ILE A 15 3.28 22.92 0.31
CA ILE A 15 2.25 23.84 -0.18
C ILE A 15 2.26 25.07 0.70
N PHE A 16 1.98 26.21 0.08
CA PHE A 16 1.86 27.49 0.76
C PHE A 16 0.37 27.84 0.83
N ALA A 17 -0.13 28.07 2.04
CA ALA A 17 -1.47 28.57 2.24
C ALA A 17 -1.50 30.09 2.00
N GLU A 18 -2.70 30.66 1.86
CA GLU A 18 -2.90 32.09 1.62
C GLU A 18 -2.36 32.97 2.76
N ASP A 19 -2.35 32.44 3.97
CA ASP A 19 -1.80 33.08 5.18
C ASP A 19 -0.26 33.02 5.26
N GLY A 20 0.40 32.40 4.27
CA GLY A 20 1.85 32.19 4.24
C GLY A 20 2.33 30.96 5.01
N THR A 21 1.43 30.19 5.61
CA THR A 21 1.80 28.94 6.30
C THR A 21 2.33 27.90 5.33
N VAL A 22 3.44 27.28 5.67
CA VAL A 22 4.07 26.22 4.86
C VAL A 22 3.68 24.86 5.40
N THR A 23 2.98 24.06 4.58
CA THR A 23 2.57 22.72 4.93
C THR A 23 3.37 21.67 4.13
N PRO A 24 4.17 20.80 4.77
CA PRO A 24 4.86 19.72 4.09
C PRO A 24 3.84 18.65 3.66
N VAL A 25 3.93 18.21 2.40
CA VAL A 25 3.01 17.22 1.85
C VAL A 25 3.74 16.08 1.16
N THR A 26 3.11 14.91 1.18
CA THR A 26 3.53 13.75 0.39
C THR A 26 2.60 13.60 -0.80
N VAL A 27 3.17 13.57 -1.99
CA VAL A 27 2.42 13.35 -3.23
C VAL A 27 2.31 11.86 -3.50
N ILE A 28 1.08 11.38 -3.61
CA ILE A 28 0.75 9.99 -3.89
C ILE A 28 -0.07 9.92 -5.18
N LYS A 29 0.38 9.13 -6.16
CA LYS A 29 -0.43 8.75 -7.31
C LYS A 29 -1.31 7.58 -6.90
N ALA A 30 -2.58 7.83 -6.61
CA ALA A 30 -3.56 6.84 -6.18
C ALA A 30 -4.40 6.36 -7.37
N GLY A 31 -4.34 5.07 -7.67
CA GLY A 31 -5.06 4.46 -8.78
C GLY A 31 -4.58 4.89 -10.18
N PRO A 32 -5.37 4.62 -11.23
CA PRO A 32 -6.60 3.86 -11.18
C PRO A 32 -6.38 2.41 -10.75
N CYS A 33 -7.32 1.85 -10.01
CA CYS A 33 -7.32 0.45 -9.62
C CYS A 33 -8.48 -0.28 -10.28
N VAL A 34 -8.31 -1.56 -10.57
CA VAL A 34 -9.36 -2.42 -11.11
C VAL A 34 -9.71 -3.50 -10.09
N VAL A 35 -10.99 -3.82 -9.96
CA VAL A 35 -11.45 -4.94 -9.14
C VAL A 35 -11.13 -6.24 -9.88
N VAL A 36 -10.24 -7.05 -9.29
CA VAL A 36 -9.82 -8.33 -9.87
C VAL A 36 -10.67 -9.46 -9.34
N GLN A 37 -11.01 -9.46 -8.07
CA GLN A 37 -11.80 -10.52 -7.45
C GLN A 37 -12.62 -9.95 -6.29
N THR A 38 -13.83 -10.45 -6.12
CA THR A 38 -14.66 -10.23 -4.94
C THR A 38 -14.75 -11.52 -4.13
N LYS A 39 -14.62 -11.42 -2.82
CA LYS A 39 -14.75 -12.51 -1.86
C LYS A 39 -15.93 -12.25 -0.94
N THR A 40 -16.69 -13.28 -0.64
CA THR A 40 -17.85 -13.21 0.23
C THR A 40 -17.70 -14.15 1.42
N ALA A 41 -18.27 -13.78 2.54
CA ALA A 41 -18.24 -14.60 3.76
C ALA A 41 -18.87 -15.97 3.57
N ASN A 42 -19.89 -16.07 2.70
CA ASN A 42 -20.57 -17.33 2.36
C ASN A 42 -19.79 -18.17 1.33
N GLY A 43 -18.69 -17.64 0.79
CA GLY A 43 -17.87 -18.33 -0.19
C GLY A 43 -16.79 -19.21 0.45
N LYS A 44 -15.89 -19.74 -0.39
CA LYS A 44 -14.78 -20.60 0.05
C LYS A 44 -13.79 -19.90 0.98
N ASP A 45 -13.67 -18.58 0.88
CA ASP A 45 -12.70 -17.78 1.64
C ASP A 45 -13.19 -17.46 3.06
N GLY A 46 -14.50 -17.46 3.32
CA GLY A 46 -15.08 -17.26 4.66
C GLY A 46 -15.02 -15.81 5.18
N TYR A 47 -14.73 -14.82 4.32
CA TYR A 47 -14.71 -13.40 4.68
C TYR A 47 -15.04 -12.52 3.47
N ASN A 48 -15.48 -11.30 3.75
CA ASN A 48 -15.76 -10.30 2.73
C ASN A 48 -14.50 -9.50 2.41
N ALA A 49 -14.11 -9.45 1.15
CA ALA A 49 -12.99 -8.66 0.67
C ALA A 49 -13.10 -8.38 -0.83
N VAL A 50 -12.39 -7.35 -1.25
CA VAL A 50 -12.19 -7.03 -2.67
C VAL A 50 -10.70 -7.02 -2.97
N GLN A 51 -10.29 -7.77 -3.97
CA GLN A 51 -8.94 -7.74 -4.49
C GLN A 51 -8.82 -6.67 -5.56
N LEU A 52 -7.96 -5.69 -5.31
CA LEU A 52 -7.65 -4.61 -6.24
C LEU A 52 -6.34 -4.86 -6.95
N GLY A 53 -6.29 -4.53 -8.23
CA GLY A 53 -5.09 -4.46 -9.04
C GLY A 53 -4.77 -3.01 -9.42
N LEU A 54 -3.55 -2.56 -9.18
CA LEU A 54 -3.10 -1.22 -9.62
C LEU A 54 -2.80 -1.24 -11.11
N VAL A 55 -3.49 -0.39 -11.87
CA VAL A 55 -3.22 -0.19 -13.30
C VAL A 55 -2.03 0.76 -13.42
N GLU A 56 -0.91 0.24 -13.89
CA GLU A 56 0.30 1.02 -14.12
C GLU A 56 0.32 1.63 -15.53
N ASP A 57 1.03 2.76 -15.69
CA ASP A 57 1.21 3.42 -17.00
C ASP A 57 1.90 2.50 -18.04
N ASN A 58 2.75 1.58 -17.54
CA ASN A 58 3.39 0.53 -18.33
C ASN A 58 2.82 -0.84 -17.95
N PRO A 59 1.73 -1.30 -18.58
CA PRO A 59 1.11 -2.58 -18.26
C PRO A 59 2.07 -3.74 -18.54
N ILE A 60 1.93 -4.80 -17.76
CA ILE A 60 2.71 -6.01 -17.98
C ILE A 60 2.29 -6.65 -19.29
N LYS A 61 3.25 -6.98 -20.15
CA LYS A 61 2.99 -7.81 -21.33
C LYS A 61 2.60 -9.22 -20.88
N LEU A 62 1.56 -9.80 -21.44
CA LEU A 62 1.07 -11.15 -21.10
C LEU A 62 2.18 -12.22 -21.11
N LYS A 63 3.14 -12.12 -22.01
CA LYS A 63 4.30 -13.03 -22.06
C LYS A 63 5.17 -13.03 -20.80
N ASN A 64 5.11 -11.98 -20.01
CA ASN A 64 5.88 -11.83 -18.77
C ASN A 64 5.06 -12.22 -17.52
N VAL A 65 3.81 -12.63 -17.71
CA VAL A 65 2.93 -13.09 -16.62
C VAL A 65 3.05 -14.62 -16.52
N THR A 66 3.23 -15.12 -15.30
CA THR A 66 3.30 -16.57 -15.07
C THR A 66 1.94 -17.23 -15.36
N LYS A 67 1.94 -18.48 -15.84
CA LYS A 67 0.70 -19.22 -16.18
C LYS A 67 -0.35 -19.22 -15.05
N PRO A 68 0.00 -19.43 -13.76
CA PRO A 68 -0.98 -19.36 -12.68
C PRO A 68 -1.66 -18.00 -12.56
N LEU A 69 -0.89 -16.92 -12.72
CA LEU A 69 -1.43 -15.55 -12.68
C LEU A 69 -2.28 -15.25 -13.91
N GLN A 70 -1.90 -15.75 -15.11
CA GLN A 70 -2.75 -15.64 -16.30
C GLN A 70 -4.10 -16.27 -16.04
N GLY A 71 -4.14 -17.51 -15.54
CA GLY A 71 -5.37 -18.19 -15.20
C GLY A 71 -6.19 -17.48 -14.09
N HIS A 72 -5.52 -16.75 -13.18
CA HIS A 72 -6.22 -15.93 -12.20
C HIS A 72 -6.96 -14.77 -12.87
N PHE A 73 -6.29 -14.02 -13.75
CA PHE A 73 -6.92 -12.92 -14.48
C PHE A 73 -7.96 -13.39 -15.52
N GLU A 74 -7.76 -14.53 -16.15
CA GLU A 74 -8.72 -15.13 -17.08
C GLU A 74 -10.01 -15.58 -16.39
N LYS A 75 -9.91 -16.13 -15.19
CA LYS A 75 -11.07 -16.53 -14.37
C LYS A 75 -12.00 -15.38 -14.05
N THR A 76 -11.49 -14.15 -14.01
CA THR A 76 -12.32 -12.98 -13.74
C THR A 76 -13.27 -12.65 -14.89
N GLY A 77 -13.04 -13.19 -16.09
CA GLY A 77 -13.97 -13.17 -17.22
C GLY A 77 -14.24 -11.82 -17.88
N ASN A 78 -13.79 -10.72 -17.30
CA ASN A 78 -14.17 -9.36 -17.70
C ASN A 78 -13.03 -8.56 -18.35
N GLY A 79 -12.04 -9.24 -18.97
CA GLY A 79 -10.95 -8.55 -19.64
C GLY A 79 -10.07 -7.71 -18.72
N VAL A 80 -9.99 -8.08 -17.44
CA VAL A 80 -9.16 -7.38 -16.44
C VAL A 80 -7.69 -7.45 -16.86
N PRO A 81 -7.02 -6.33 -17.05
CA PRO A 81 -5.61 -6.34 -17.45
C PRO A 81 -4.73 -6.93 -16.33
N PRO A 82 -3.69 -7.69 -16.68
CA PRO A 82 -2.77 -8.21 -15.68
C PRO A 82 -2.04 -7.06 -14.97
N THR A 83 -2.08 -7.08 -13.66
CA THR A 83 -1.46 -6.07 -12.80
C THR A 83 -0.34 -6.67 -11.96
N ARG A 84 0.73 -5.90 -11.68
CA ARG A 84 1.87 -6.35 -10.85
C ARG A 84 1.55 -6.36 -9.38
N ILE A 85 0.72 -5.40 -8.96
CA ILE A 85 0.41 -5.17 -7.56
C ILE A 85 -1.04 -5.55 -7.34
N LEU A 86 -1.24 -6.60 -6.56
CA LEU A 86 -2.54 -7.04 -6.09
C LEU A 86 -2.60 -6.88 -4.58
N LYS A 87 -3.66 -6.30 -4.07
CA LYS A 87 -3.93 -6.18 -2.63
C LYS A 87 -5.41 -6.44 -2.35
N GLU A 88 -5.66 -7.12 -1.25
CA GLU A 88 -7.01 -7.32 -0.74
C GLU A 88 -7.34 -6.24 0.29
N ILE A 89 -8.53 -5.69 0.14
CA ILE A 89 -9.15 -4.80 1.12
C ILE A 89 -10.31 -5.57 1.74
N ARG A 90 -10.25 -5.80 3.04
CA ARG A 90 -11.33 -6.42 3.79
C ARG A 90 -12.47 -5.44 3.96
N LEU A 91 -13.69 -5.96 3.88
CA LEU A 91 -14.91 -5.19 4.05
C LEU A 91 -15.70 -5.76 5.24
N ASP A 92 -16.36 -4.87 5.98
CA ASP A 92 -17.26 -5.27 7.08
C ASP A 92 -18.56 -5.88 6.56
N GLY A 93 -18.95 -5.59 5.31
CA GLY A 93 -20.15 -6.07 4.63
C GLY A 93 -19.85 -6.66 3.26
N GLU A 94 -20.90 -6.99 2.53
CA GLU A 94 -20.75 -7.47 1.15
C GLU A 94 -20.23 -6.38 0.21
N ALA A 95 -19.50 -6.82 -0.83
CA ALA A 95 -18.95 -5.90 -1.82
C ALA A 95 -20.07 -5.41 -2.75
N GLU A 96 -20.25 -4.10 -2.83
CA GLU A 96 -21.18 -3.43 -3.74
C GLU A 96 -20.62 -3.28 -5.16
N VAL A 97 -19.39 -3.74 -5.38
CA VAL A 97 -18.66 -3.58 -6.64
C VAL A 97 -18.54 -4.91 -7.37
N SER A 98 -18.50 -4.83 -8.68
CA SER A 98 -18.34 -5.97 -9.57
C SER A 98 -16.88 -6.11 -10.04
N VAL A 99 -16.51 -7.33 -10.42
CA VAL A 99 -15.22 -7.60 -11.04
C VAL A 99 -15.10 -6.82 -12.36
N GLY A 100 -13.99 -6.11 -12.56
CA GLY A 100 -13.76 -5.23 -13.71
C GLY A 100 -14.04 -3.75 -13.44
N ASP A 101 -14.72 -3.41 -12.35
CA ASP A 101 -14.98 -2.01 -11.98
C ASP A 101 -13.67 -1.27 -11.71
N GLN A 102 -13.65 0.01 -12.06
CA GLN A 102 -12.50 0.87 -11.82
C GLN A 102 -12.73 1.77 -10.60
N ILE A 103 -11.75 1.77 -9.72
CA ILE A 103 -11.71 2.62 -8.54
C ILE A 103 -10.66 3.71 -8.77
N LYS A 104 -11.08 4.95 -8.63
CA LYS A 104 -10.27 6.14 -8.82
C LYS A 104 -10.11 6.92 -7.52
N VAL A 105 -9.25 7.93 -7.55
CA VAL A 105 -8.99 8.81 -6.41
C VAL A 105 -10.19 9.67 -6.02
N ASP A 106 -11.15 9.83 -6.91
CA ASP A 106 -12.35 10.69 -6.71
C ASP A 106 -13.25 10.27 -5.54
N GLN A 107 -12.97 9.07 -4.97
CA GLN A 107 -13.65 8.62 -3.75
C GLN A 107 -13.24 9.38 -2.48
N PHE A 108 -12.12 10.13 -2.53
CA PHE A 108 -11.62 10.92 -1.42
C PHE A 108 -11.93 12.40 -1.64
N ALA A 109 -12.32 13.07 -0.57
CA ALA A 109 -12.56 14.51 -0.57
C ALA A 109 -11.42 15.25 0.16
N ASP A 110 -11.32 16.55 -0.11
CA ASP A 110 -10.36 17.40 0.61
C ASP A 110 -10.70 17.45 2.10
N GLY A 111 -9.69 17.27 2.93
CA GLY A 111 -9.85 17.24 4.39
C GLY A 111 -10.12 15.85 4.98
N ASP A 112 -10.29 14.80 4.16
CA ASP A 112 -10.47 13.45 4.65
C ASP A 112 -9.23 12.98 5.42
N LYS A 113 -9.48 12.31 6.55
CA LYS A 113 -8.41 11.64 7.31
C LYS A 113 -8.18 10.26 6.71
N ILE A 114 -6.97 10.03 6.25
CA ILE A 114 -6.57 8.77 5.64
C ILE A 114 -5.48 8.06 6.45
N GLU A 115 -5.48 6.73 6.38
CA GLU A 115 -4.40 5.90 6.87
C GLU A 115 -3.58 5.38 5.67
N VAL A 116 -2.26 5.48 5.76
CA VAL A 116 -1.36 5.02 4.70
C VAL A 116 -0.50 3.86 5.20
N ILE A 117 -0.71 2.69 4.61
CA ILE A 117 0.06 1.48 4.92
C ILE A 117 1.07 1.23 3.81
N GLY A 118 2.33 1.10 4.19
CA GLY A 118 3.40 0.88 3.21
C GLY A 118 4.63 0.20 3.79
N LYS A 119 5.47 -0.31 2.90
CA LYS A 119 6.78 -0.87 3.26
C LYS A 119 7.84 0.22 3.18
N SER A 120 8.46 0.53 4.31
CA SER A 120 9.55 1.50 4.38
C SER A 120 10.82 0.98 3.68
N LYS A 121 11.69 1.89 3.28
CA LYS A 121 13.01 1.53 2.73
C LYS A 121 13.82 0.75 3.76
N GLY A 122 14.51 -0.29 3.31
CA GLY A 122 15.45 -1.03 4.13
C GLY A 122 16.63 -0.14 4.57
N ARG A 123 17.13 -0.37 5.78
CA ARG A 123 18.27 0.37 6.35
C ARG A 123 19.45 -0.54 6.66
N GLY A 124 19.42 -1.77 6.15
CA GLY A 124 20.44 -2.77 6.40
C GLY A 124 20.44 -3.26 7.85
N PHE A 125 21.55 -3.87 8.26
CA PHE A 125 21.77 -4.33 9.62
C PHE A 125 22.16 -3.13 10.49
N GLN A 126 21.42 -2.87 11.57
CA GLN A 126 21.64 -1.75 12.47
C GLN A 126 21.87 -2.21 13.89
N GLY A 127 22.77 -1.48 14.58
CA GLY A 127 22.97 -1.65 16.02
C GLY A 127 21.73 -1.21 16.85
N THR A 128 21.67 -1.72 18.06
CA THR A 128 20.54 -1.51 18.99
C THR A 128 20.23 -0.04 19.28
N ILE A 129 21.28 0.79 19.41
CA ILE A 129 21.10 2.23 19.65
C ILE A 129 20.29 2.89 18.55
N LYS A 130 20.63 2.62 17.27
CA LYS A 130 19.96 3.25 16.13
C LYS A 130 18.60 2.60 15.82
N ARG A 131 18.47 1.28 16.02
CA ARG A 131 17.26 0.55 15.67
C ARG A 131 16.16 0.68 16.72
N HIS A 132 16.56 0.69 18.01
CA HIS A 132 15.64 0.61 19.14
C HIS A 132 15.78 1.78 20.13
N ASN A 133 16.59 2.79 19.79
CA ASN A 133 16.86 3.97 20.64
C ASN A 133 17.40 3.60 22.02
N PHE A 134 18.25 2.57 22.12
CA PHE A 134 18.89 2.22 23.38
C PHE A 134 19.87 3.32 23.78
N HIS A 135 19.96 3.55 25.09
CA HIS A 135 20.97 4.43 25.66
C HIS A 135 22.35 3.80 25.52
N ARG A 136 23.36 4.63 25.36
CA ARG A 136 24.76 4.21 25.45
C ARG A 136 25.14 3.98 26.90
N GLY A 137 26.04 3.04 27.14
CA GLY A 137 26.68 2.88 28.44
C GLY A 137 27.68 4.03 28.74
N PRO A 138 28.14 4.17 29.97
CA PRO A 138 29.18 5.11 30.35
C PRO A 138 30.42 4.93 29.49
N GLU A 139 31.07 6.05 29.11
CA GLU A 139 32.33 6.02 28.34
C GLU A 139 33.59 6.04 29.25
N SER A 140 33.38 6.06 30.56
CA SER A 140 34.44 6.13 31.58
C SER A 140 34.17 5.13 32.69
N HIS A 141 34.98 5.20 33.77
CA HIS A 141 34.90 4.31 34.92
C HIS A 141 35.06 2.80 34.62
N GLY A 142 35.83 2.46 33.58
CA GLY A 142 36.11 1.07 33.22
C GLY A 142 34.97 0.35 32.51
N SER A 143 33.98 1.08 32.01
CA SER A 143 32.88 0.46 31.25
C SER A 143 33.39 -0.16 29.96
N MET A 144 33.09 -1.46 29.73
CA MET A 144 33.43 -2.18 28.49
C MET A 144 32.26 -2.22 27.50
N SER A 145 31.04 -1.86 27.91
CA SER A 145 29.81 -1.94 27.10
C SER A 145 29.30 -0.54 26.73
N VAL A 146 30.12 0.22 25.99
CA VAL A 146 29.74 1.60 25.62
C VAL A 146 28.65 1.61 24.54
N ARG A 147 28.71 0.72 23.56
CA ARG A 147 27.79 0.70 22.40
C ARG A 147 27.01 -0.60 22.28
N ALA A 148 27.62 -1.72 22.61
CA ALA A 148 26.95 -3.02 22.56
C ALA A 148 26.11 -3.23 23.82
N PRO A 149 24.98 -3.95 23.73
CA PRO A 149 24.32 -4.45 24.93
C PRO A 149 25.30 -5.41 25.62
N GLY A 150 25.50 -5.21 26.86
CA GLY A 150 26.44 -6.01 27.66
C GLY A 150 26.14 -7.50 27.70
#